data_3beb013260a3eaade1484bf429176e81
#
_entry.id   3beb013260a3eaade1484bf429176e81
#
_cell.length_a   1.000
_cell.length_b   1.000
_cell.length_c   1.000
_cell.angle_alpha   90.00
_cell.angle_beta   90.00
_cell.angle_gamma   90.00
#
_symmetry.space_group_name_H-M   'P 1'
#
loop_
_entity.id
_entity.type
_entity.pdbx_description
1 polymer ?
#
loop_
_entity_poly.entity_id
_entity_poly.type
_entity_poly.pdbx_seq_one_letter_code
_entity_poly.pdbx_strand_id
1 'polypeptide(L)'
;KAKAEVAELKGSISSLEQEMKEIDDATTHLLATGPNIPHESVPVGRDESENVEIKKWGTPREFDFEPQAHWDLGPALSMIDFDRGVKLAGSSFVVLGGRGAQLERALINFMLDTHADAGFKEWWPPSLANGDTLYGTGQLPKFEDDLYKTANEGLYLIPTAEVQLTNLHRDEVLEGDQLPLRYTAFT
;
A
#
# COMPACT_ATOMS: atom_id res chain seq x y z
N LYS A 1 58.83 -4.06 12.06
CA LYS A 1 58.38 -3.09 11.03
C LYS A 1 57.15 -3.61 10.27
N ALA A 2 57.20 -4.74 9.58
CA ALA A 2 56.09 -5.31 8.81
C ALA A 2 54.86 -5.60 9.65
N LYS A 3 54.97 -6.08 10.89
CA LYS A 3 53.79 -6.32 11.78
C LYS A 3 53.08 -5.02 12.17
N ALA A 4 53.79 -3.91 12.33
CA ALA A 4 53.20 -2.63 12.65
C ALA A 4 52.47 -2.04 11.42
N GLU A 5 53.07 -2.13 10.23
CA GLU A 5 52.42 -1.72 8.97
C GLU A 5 51.17 -2.53 8.67
N VAL A 6 51.16 -3.84 8.90
CA VAL A 6 49.97 -4.69 8.74
C VAL A 6 48.87 -4.32 9.74
N ALA A 7 49.21 -3.96 10.99
CA ALA A 7 48.25 -3.53 11.99
C ALA A 7 47.60 -2.17 11.61
N GLU A 8 48.43 -1.23 11.12
CA GLU A 8 47.97 0.07 10.65
C GLU A 8 47.05 -0.06 9.43
N LEU A 9 47.44 -0.87 8.44
CA LEU A 9 46.60 -1.15 7.27
C LEU A 9 45.26 -1.82 7.64
N LYS A 10 45.28 -2.78 8.56
CA LYS A 10 44.03 -3.37 9.07
C LYS A 10 43.13 -2.34 9.74
N GLY A 11 43.69 -1.45 10.56
CA GLY A 11 42.93 -0.37 11.15
C GLY A 11 42.34 0.57 10.12
N SER A 12 43.10 0.95 9.10
CA SER A 12 42.62 1.81 8.01
C SER A 12 41.52 1.13 7.18
N ILE A 13 41.69 -0.17 6.85
CA ILE A 13 40.65 -0.94 6.14
C ILE A 13 39.36 -0.98 6.94
N SER A 14 39.43 -1.32 8.24
CA SER A 14 38.24 -1.40 9.09
C SER A 14 37.52 -0.05 9.20
N SER A 15 38.26 1.06 9.27
CA SER A 15 37.70 2.40 9.30
C SER A 15 37.01 2.76 7.98
N LEU A 16 37.61 2.44 6.84
CA LEU A 16 37.05 2.69 5.52
C LEU A 16 35.81 1.80 5.25
N GLU A 17 35.83 0.55 5.69
CA GLU A 17 34.67 -0.36 5.60
C GLU A 17 33.48 0.17 6.41
N GLN A 18 33.74 0.72 7.61
CA GLN A 18 32.71 1.34 8.43
C GLN A 18 32.14 2.60 7.77
N GLU A 19 32.99 3.48 7.26
CA GLU A 19 32.57 4.70 6.55
C GLU A 19 31.75 4.36 5.29
N MET A 20 32.18 3.38 4.51
CA MET A 20 31.48 2.90 3.33
C MET A 20 30.10 2.38 3.70
N LYS A 21 29.97 1.60 4.77
CA LYS A 21 28.69 1.10 5.26
C LYS A 21 27.74 2.25 5.64
N GLU A 22 28.23 3.26 6.36
CA GLU A 22 27.44 4.42 6.76
C GLU A 22 26.93 5.22 5.55
N ILE A 23 27.76 5.37 4.51
CA ILE A 23 27.38 6.01 3.26
C ILE A 23 26.35 5.18 2.50
N ASP A 24 26.52 3.86 2.42
CA ASP A 24 25.61 2.96 1.74
C ASP A 24 24.24 2.94 2.44
N ASP A 25 24.21 2.87 3.77
CA ASP A 25 22.98 2.93 4.57
C ASP A 25 22.24 4.27 4.36
N ALA A 26 22.97 5.40 4.39
CA ALA A 26 22.40 6.72 4.15
C ALA A 26 21.87 6.87 2.72
N THR A 27 22.61 6.38 1.73
CA THR A 27 22.19 6.39 0.32
C THR A 27 20.94 5.56 0.09
N THR A 28 20.91 4.35 0.66
CA THR A 28 19.76 3.46 0.58
C THR A 28 18.52 4.10 1.20
N HIS A 29 18.67 4.74 2.37
CA HIS A 29 17.59 5.46 3.03
C HIS A 29 17.04 6.62 2.17
N LEU A 30 17.91 7.44 1.58
CA LEU A 30 17.52 8.54 0.69
C LEU A 30 16.77 8.04 -0.54
N LEU A 31 17.24 6.96 -1.16
CA LEU A 31 16.58 6.35 -2.31
C LEU A 31 15.21 5.77 -1.95
N ALA A 32 15.08 5.14 -0.78
CA ALA A 32 13.84 4.53 -0.31
C ALA A 32 12.77 5.56 0.11
N THR A 33 13.18 6.77 0.52
CA THR A 33 12.26 7.84 0.96
C THR A 33 11.99 8.90 -0.10
N GLY A 34 12.84 8.97 -1.13
CA GLY A 34 12.72 9.93 -2.23
C GLY A 34 11.47 9.68 -3.10
N PRO A 35 10.92 10.74 -3.74
CA PRO A 35 9.86 10.58 -4.71
C PRO A 35 10.38 9.85 -5.95
N ASN A 36 9.49 9.08 -6.62
CA ASN A 36 9.83 8.43 -7.88
C ASN A 36 10.01 9.47 -9.00
N ILE A 37 10.84 9.13 -9.98
CA ILE A 37 11.04 9.97 -11.18
C ILE A 37 9.79 9.84 -12.07
N PRO A 38 9.08 10.95 -12.38
CA PRO A 38 7.93 10.91 -13.25
C PRO A 38 8.33 10.57 -14.69
N HIS A 39 7.42 9.93 -15.42
CA HIS A 39 7.61 9.67 -16.85
C HIS A 39 7.66 11.00 -17.62
N GLU A 40 8.39 11.04 -18.75
CA GLU A 40 8.58 12.24 -19.58
C GLU A 40 7.28 12.88 -20.11
N SER A 41 6.20 12.08 -20.21
CA SER A 41 4.88 12.58 -20.62
C SER A 41 4.12 13.33 -19.53
N VAL A 42 4.60 13.31 -18.28
CA VAL A 42 3.96 14.00 -17.18
C VAL A 42 4.33 15.49 -17.24
N PRO A 43 3.36 16.40 -17.39
CA PRO A 43 3.64 17.82 -17.41
C PRO A 43 4.18 18.32 -16.07
N VAL A 44 5.07 19.29 -16.10
CA VAL A 44 5.53 19.98 -14.91
C VAL A 44 4.45 20.99 -14.51
N GLY A 45 3.93 20.87 -13.28
CA GLY A 45 2.90 21.73 -12.73
C GLY A 45 3.18 22.06 -11.26
N ARG A 46 2.49 23.08 -10.72
CA ARG A 46 2.60 23.50 -9.30
C ARG A 46 1.74 22.62 -8.40
N ASP A 47 0.56 22.24 -8.89
CA ASP A 47 -0.44 21.46 -8.18
C ASP A 47 -1.37 20.74 -9.18
N GLU A 48 -2.37 20.03 -8.67
CA GLU A 48 -3.32 19.24 -9.45
C GLU A 48 -4.18 20.05 -10.43
N SER A 49 -4.29 21.36 -10.26
CA SER A 49 -5.07 22.22 -11.17
C SER A 49 -4.41 22.33 -12.55
N GLU A 50 -3.12 22.05 -12.65
CA GLU A 50 -2.35 22.03 -13.90
C GLU A 50 -2.31 20.63 -14.55
N ASN A 51 -3.02 19.63 -14.00
CA ASN A 51 -3.12 18.31 -14.62
C ASN A 51 -3.85 18.38 -15.96
N VAL A 52 -3.30 17.67 -16.95
CA VAL A 52 -3.87 17.60 -18.30
C VAL A 52 -4.75 16.36 -18.41
N GLU A 53 -6.03 16.56 -18.74
CA GLU A 53 -6.96 15.45 -19.02
C GLU A 53 -6.53 14.75 -20.32
N ILE A 54 -6.03 13.51 -20.22
CA ILE A 54 -5.55 12.73 -21.37
C ILE A 54 -6.63 11.83 -21.98
N LYS A 55 -7.71 11.51 -21.24
CA LYS A 55 -8.81 10.68 -21.72
C LYS A 55 -10.07 10.93 -20.91
N LYS A 56 -11.20 11.02 -21.59
CA LYS A 56 -12.54 11.03 -21.01
C LYS A 56 -13.35 9.86 -21.56
N TRP A 57 -14.14 9.21 -20.71
CA TRP A 57 -15.02 8.12 -21.10
C TRP A 57 -16.39 8.28 -20.46
N GLY A 58 -17.42 8.06 -21.28
CA GLY A 58 -18.82 8.14 -20.85
C GLY A 58 -19.32 9.58 -20.63
N THR A 59 -20.56 9.67 -20.24
CA THR A 59 -21.23 10.92 -19.88
C THR A 59 -21.83 10.75 -18.48
N PRO A 60 -21.55 11.64 -17.52
CA PRO A 60 -22.18 11.60 -16.20
C PRO A 60 -23.70 11.62 -16.34
N ARG A 61 -24.38 10.83 -15.51
CA ARG A 61 -25.85 10.84 -15.49
C ARG A 61 -26.36 12.18 -14.94
N GLU A 62 -27.29 12.77 -15.65
CA GLU A 62 -28.05 13.90 -15.14
C GLU A 62 -29.24 13.39 -14.31
N PHE A 63 -29.47 14.00 -13.15
CA PHE A 63 -30.57 13.69 -12.26
C PHE A 63 -31.64 14.80 -12.37
N ASP A 64 -32.90 14.43 -12.30
CA ASP A 64 -34.05 15.33 -12.22
C ASP A 64 -34.39 15.74 -10.78
N PHE A 65 -33.53 15.39 -9.83
CA PHE A 65 -33.62 15.72 -8.40
C PHE A 65 -32.23 16.13 -7.88
N GLU A 66 -32.19 16.81 -6.73
CA GLU A 66 -30.93 17.15 -6.04
C GLU A 66 -30.34 15.92 -5.40
N PRO A 67 -29.14 15.43 -5.88
CA PRO A 67 -28.50 14.26 -5.31
C PRO A 67 -27.89 14.58 -3.95
N GLN A 68 -28.07 13.66 -2.99
CA GLN A 68 -27.50 13.75 -1.65
C GLN A 68 -26.22 12.93 -1.56
N ALA A 69 -25.29 13.39 -0.72
CA ALA A 69 -24.04 12.70 -0.47
C ALA A 69 -24.27 11.41 0.36
N HIS A 70 -23.38 10.43 0.22
CA HIS A 70 -23.47 9.15 0.92
C HIS A 70 -23.41 9.28 2.45
N TRP A 71 -22.73 10.31 2.96
CA TRP A 71 -22.67 10.61 4.40
C TRP A 71 -23.96 11.19 4.96
N ASP A 72 -24.86 11.69 4.12
CA ASP A 72 -26.21 12.11 4.50
C ASP A 72 -27.21 10.96 4.32
N LEU A 73 -27.13 10.25 3.21
CA LEU A 73 -27.99 9.11 2.91
C LEU A 73 -27.76 7.92 3.86
N GLY A 74 -26.50 7.60 4.18
CA GLY A 74 -26.15 6.46 5.00
C GLY A 74 -26.80 6.50 6.40
N PRO A 75 -26.64 7.58 7.16
CA PRO A 75 -27.32 7.76 8.45
C PRO A 75 -28.84 7.82 8.33
N ALA A 76 -29.38 8.56 7.35
CA ALA A 76 -30.80 8.66 7.14
C ALA A 76 -31.49 7.31 6.87
N LEU A 77 -30.76 6.38 6.20
CA LEU A 77 -31.19 5.01 5.94
C LEU A 77 -30.79 4.02 7.04
N SER A 78 -30.15 4.47 8.11
CA SER A 78 -29.59 3.63 9.17
C SER A 78 -28.60 2.57 8.65
N MET A 79 -27.86 2.90 7.60
CA MET A 79 -26.85 2.05 6.97
C MET A 79 -25.44 2.36 7.42
N ILE A 80 -25.17 3.62 7.81
CA ILE A 80 -23.89 4.11 8.30
C ILE A 80 -24.08 4.79 9.66
N ASP A 81 -23.22 4.47 10.63
CA ASP A 81 -23.23 5.07 11.96
C ASP A 81 -21.83 5.61 12.29
N PHE A 82 -21.67 6.90 12.14
CA PHE A 82 -20.40 7.59 12.43
C PHE A 82 -20.14 7.70 13.93
N ASP A 83 -21.17 8.01 14.73
CA ASP A 83 -21.02 8.21 16.18
C ASP A 83 -20.56 6.93 16.88
N ARG A 84 -21.15 5.79 16.49
CA ARG A 84 -20.71 4.50 17.01
C ARG A 84 -19.34 4.10 16.50
N GLY A 85 -18.98 4.45 15.26
CA GLY A 85 -17.62 4.27 14.73
C GLY A 85 -16.58 4.99 15.57
N VAL A 86 -16.79 6.27 15.81
CA VAL A 86 -15.91 7.10 16.67
C VAL A 86 -15.85 6.56 18.10
N LYS A 87 -16.98 6.13 18.68
CA LYS A 87 -17.01 5.53 20.03
C LYS A 87 -16.18 4.26 20.13
N LEU A 88 -16.14 3.44 19.08
CA LEU A 88 -15.45 2.15 19.09
C LEU A 88 -13.94 2.26 18.81
N ALA A 89 -13.54 3.15 17.89
CA ALA A 89 -12.16 3.14 17.39
C ALA A 89 -11.54 4.54 17.18
N GLY A 90 -12.27 5.61 17.45
CA GLY A 90 -11.79 6.99 17.28
C GLY A 90 -12.26 7.64 15.98
N SER A 91 -11.69 8.81 15.68
CA SER A 91 -12.04 9.59 14.47
C SER A 91 -11.75 8.78 13.19
N SER A 92 -12.53 9.05 12.16
CA SER A 92 -12.44 8.42 10.84
C SER A 92 -12.91 6.96 10.75
N PHE A 93 -13.37 6.36 11.84
CA PHE A 93 -14.00 5.05 11.82
C PHE A 93 -15.52 5.15 11.69
N VAL A 94 -16.10 4.18 11.00
CA VAL A 94 -17.54 4.07 10.78
C VAL A 94 -18.05 2.66 11.13
N VAL A 95 -19.33 2.55 11.43
CA VAL A 95 -19.99 1.26 11.55
C VAL A 95 -21.05 1.15 10.47
N LEU A 96 -21.00 0.07 9.70
CA LEU A 96 -22.06 -0.29 8.77
C LEU A 96 -23.08 -1.18 9.49
N GLY A 97 -24.36 -0.85 9.37
CA GLY A 97 -25.46 -1.57 10.01
C GLY A 97 -26.48 -2.12 9.01
N GLY A 98 -27.14 -3.21 9.39
CA GLY A 98 -28.29 -3.73 8.64
C GLY A 98 -28.02 -3.92 7.15
N ARG A 99 -28.77 -3.18 6.32
CA ARG A 99 -28.62 -3.23 4.84
C ARG A 99 -27.28 -2.67 4.36
N GLY A 100 -26.63 -1.75 5.10
CA GLY A 100 -25.31 -1.24 4.76
C GLY A 100 -24.27 -2.35 4.80
N ALA A 101 -24.21 -3.13 5.88
CA ALA A 101 -23.32 -4.27 6.01
C ALA A 101 -23.63 -5.39 4.97
N GLN A 102 -24.91 -5.59 4.65
CA GLN A 102 -25.31 -6.55 3.60
C GLN A 102 -24.83 -6.10 2.21
N LEU A 103 -24.96 -4.80 1.91
CA LEU A 103 -24.52 -4.23 0.63
C LEU A 103 -23.00 -4.34 0.47
N GLU A 104 -22.22 -4.02 1.50
CA GLU A 104 -20.77 -4.15 1.47
C GLU A 104 -20.35 -5.58 1.18
N ARG A 105 -20.90 -6.55 1.93
CA ARG A 105 -20.61 -7.97 1.66
C ARG A 105 -21.01 -8.41 0.24
N ALA A 106 -22.14 -7.91 -0.27
CA ALA A 106 -22.58 -8.22 -1.62
C ALA A 106 -21.63 -7.64 -2.68
N LEU A 107 -21.10 -6.42 -2.47
CA LEU A 107 -20.11 -5.81 -3.35
C LEU A 107 -18.76 -6.53 -3.31
N ILE A 108 -18.30 -6.95 -2.12
CA ILE A 108 -17.09 -7.74 -1.97
C ILE A 108 -17.19 -9.03 -2.80
N ASN A 109 -18.28 -9.80 -2.60
CA ASN A 109 -18.48 -11.04 -3.35
C ASN A 109 -18.58 -10.78 -4.85
N PHE A 110 -19.34 -9.78 -5.28
CA PHE A 110 -19.47 -9.42 -6.69
C PHE A 110 -18.14 -9.09 -7.34
N MET A 111 -17.27 -8.32 -6.66
CA MET A 111 -15.95 -7.97 -7.18
C MET A 111 -15.02 -9.18 -7.26
N LEU A 112 -14.99 -10.02 -6.22
CA LEU A 112 -14.17 -11.23 -6.20
C LEU A 112 -14.62 -12.22 -7.29
N ASP A 113 -15.91 -12.49 -7.41
CA ASP A 113 -16.48 -13.38 -8.43
C ASP A 113 -16.19 -12.86 -9.85
N THR A 114 -16.35 -11.54 -10.06
CA THR A 114 -16.04 -10.91 -11.35
C THR A 114 -14.56 -11.08 -11.74
N HIS A 115 -13.66 -10.94 -10.79
CA HIS A 115 -12.23 -11.16 -11.04
C HIS A 115 -11.90 -12.64 -11.24
N ALA A 116 -12.51 -13.54 -10.47
CA ALA A 116 -12.34 -14.99 -10.65
C ALA A 116 -12.81 -15.42 -12.05
N ASP A 117 -13.96 -14.94 -12.52
CA ASP A 117 -14.48 -15.19 -13.87
C ASP A 117 -13.56 -14.62 -14.98
N ALA A 118 -12.85 -13.54 -14.68
CA ALA A 118 -11.83 -12.96 -15.56
C ALA A 118 -10.46 -13.67 -15.50
N GLY A 119 -10.35 -14.79 -14.77
CA GLY A 119 -9.16 -15.62 -14.68
C GLY A 119 -8.15 -15.18 -13.64
N PHE A 120 -8.54 -14.35 -12.67
CA PHE A 120 -7.72 -14.07 -11.50
C PHE A 120 -7.85 -15.19 -10.48
N LYS A 121 -6.74 -15.60 -9.88
CA LYS A 121 -6.73 -16.53 -8.75
C LYS A 121 -6.98 -15.76 -7.46
N GLU A 122 -8.02 -16.13 -6.74
CA GLU A 122 -8.33 -15.56 -5.44
C GLU A 122 -7.38 -16.09 -4.36
N TRP A 123 -6.94 -15.18 -3.50
CA TRP A 123 -6.14 -15.46 -2.33
C TRP A 123 -6.77 -14.83 -1.09
N TRP A 124 -6.54 -15.46 0.05
CA TRP A 124 -6.91 -14.92 1.36
C TRP A 124 -5.65 -14.77 2.21
N PRO A 125 -4.93 -13.64 2.07
CA PRO A 125 -3.69 -13.43 2.79
C PRO A 125 -3.94 -13.06 4.26
N PRO A 126 -2.92 -13.20 5.14
CA PRO A 126 -2.97 -12.64 6.49
C PRO A 126 -3.17 -11.13 6.48
N SER A 127 -3.92 -10.60 7.44
CA SER A 127 -4.07 -9.14 7.62
C SER A 127 -2.86 -8.46 8.28
N LEU A 128 -1.83 -9.22 8.62
CA LEU A 128 -0.57 -8.75 9.19
C LEU A 128 0.59 -9.07 8.25
N ALA A 129 1.53 -8.13 8.12
CA ALA A 129 2.76 -8.28 7.36
C ALA A 129 3.99 -7.93 8.19
N ASN A 130 5.13 -8.52 7.86
CA ASN A 130 6.43 -8.10 8.39
C ASN A 130 6.97 -6.88 7.64
N GLY A 131 8.01 -6.25 8.20
CA GLY A 131 8.63 -5.06 7.62
C GLY A 131 9.16 -5.26 6.20
N ASP A 132 9.76 -6.41 5.90
CA ASP A 132 10.32 -6.69 4.57
C ASP A 132 9.23 -6.74 3.49
N THR A 133 8.05 -7.25 3.83
CA THR A 133 6.90 -7.28 2.92
C THR A 133 6.39 -5.88 2.60
N LEU A 134 6.32 -5.01 3.61
CA LEU A 134 5.94 -3.60 3.43
C LEU A 134 7.01 -2.78 2.70
N TYR A 135 8.28 -3.12 2.90
CA TYR A 135 9.39 -2.51 2.16
C TYR A 135 9.31 -2.89 0.68
N GLY A 136 8.99 -4.14 0.37
CA GLY A 136 8.89 -4.65 -1.00
C GLY A 136 7.82 -3.95 -1.87
N THR A 137 6.84 -3.30 -1.25
CA THR A 137 5.79 -2.51 -1.93
C THR A 137 5.88 -1.00 -1.64
N GLY A 138 6.97 -0.55 -1.00
CA GLY A 138 7.29 0.86 -0.81
C GLY A 138 6.49 1.58 0.28
N GLN A 139 5.75 0.87 1.15
CA GLN A 139 5.13 1.47 2.33
C GLN A 139 6.17 1.86 3.36
N LEU A 140 7.18 1.00 3.59
CA LEU A 140 8.31 1.31 4.45
C LEU A 140 9.53 1.75 3.60
N PRO A 141 10.36 2.63 4.13
CA PRO A 141 10.24 3.33 5.42
C PRO A 141 9.32 4.57 5.38
N LYS A 142 8.88 5.00 4.20
CA LYS A 142 8.30 6.32 3.95
C LYS A 142 7.00 6.58 4.72
N PHE A 143 6.14 5.57 4.88
CA PHE A 143 4.80 5.69 5.46
C PHE A 143 4.66 4.96 6.80
N GLU A 144 5.77 4.76 7.54
CA GLU A 144 5.73 4.03 8.81
C GLU A 144 4.78 4.66 9.83
N ASP A 145 4.72 5.98 9.89
CA ASP A 145 3.86 6.73 10.83
C ASP A 145 2.37 6.59 10.51
N ASP A 146 2.01 6.20 9.28
CA ASP A 146 0.64 6.00 8.84
C ASP A 146 0.14 4.56 9.05
N LEU A 147 1.01 3.66 9.55
CA LEU A 147 0.72 2.25 9.70
C LEU A 147 0.45 1.86 11.16
N TYR A 148 -0.54 0.99 11.38
CA TYR A 148 -0.72 0.34 12.67
C TYR A 148 0.32 -0.77 12.85
N LYS A 149 1.12 -0.66 13.91
CA LYS A 149 2.20 -1.60 14.25
C LYS A 149 1.93 -2.31 15.56
N THR A 150 2.21 -3.60 15.62
CA THR A 150 2.16 -4.36 16.89
C THR A 150 3.34 -3.98 17.80
N ALA A 151 3.09 -3.99 19.12
CA ALA A 151 4.08 -3.49 20.09
C ALA A 151 5.34 -4.37 20.19
N ASN A 152 5.23 -5.68 20.03
CA ASN A 152 6.29 -6.63 20.42
C ASN A 152 6.90 -7.40 19.25
N GLU A 153 6.20 -7.56 18.12
CA GLU A 153 6.57 -8.52 17.09
C GLU A 153 7.02 -7.83 15.77
N GLY A 154 6.93 -6.50 15.72
CA GLY A 154 7.28 -5.76 14.51
C GLY A 154 6.39 -6.08 13.30
N LEU A 155 5.16 -6.56 13.55
CA LEU A 155 4.16 -6.78 12.53
C LEU A 155 3.29 -5.54 12.35
N TYR A 156 2.76 -5.37 11.16
CA TYR A 156 1.90 -4.25 10.78
C TYR A 156 0.57 -4.75 10.25
N LEU A 157 -0.52 -4.04 10.53
CA LEU A 157 -1.76 -4.23 9.79
C LEU A 157 -1.54 -3.78 8.34
N ILE A 158 -1.92 -4.60 7.37
CA ILE A 158 -1.75 -4.26 5.97
C ILE A 158 -2.73 -3.17 5.53
N PRO A 159 -2.29 -2.14 4.81
CA PRO A 159 -3.18 -1.11 4.28
C PRO A 159 -3.97 -1.58 3.04
N THR A 160 -3.51 -2.62 2.39
CA THR A 160 -4.08 -3.21 1.17
C THR A 160 -3.58 -4.64 0.97
N ALA A 161 -4.38 -5.48 0.33
CA ALA A 161 -3.97 -6.83 -0.08
C ALA A 161 -2.81 -6.83 -1.08
N GLU A 162 -2.59 -5.75 -1.81
CA GLU A 162 -1.45 -5.60 -2.73
C GLU A 162 -0.12 -5.90 -2.06
N VAL A 163 0.06 -5.45 -0.81
CA VAL A 163 1.27 -5.70 -0.02
C VAL A 163 1.59 -7.19 0.06
N GLN A 164 0.58 -8.00 0.36
CA GLN A 164 0.74 -9.45 0.49
C GLN A 164 0.89 -10.12 -0.87
N LEU A 165 0.02 -9.78 -1.82
CA LEU A 165 -0.03 -10.46 -3.11
C LEU A 165 1.23 -10.21 -3.94
N THR A 166 1.78 -8.99 -3.93
CA THR A 166 3.02 -8.65 -4.63
C THR A 166 4.22 -9.39 -4.07
N ASN A 167 4.22 -9.66 -2.77
CA ASN A 167 5.32 -10.36 -2.10
C ASN A 167 5.17 -11.90 -2.05
N LEU A 168 4.08 -12.48 -2.61
CA LEU A 168 3.93 -13.94 -2.64
C LEU A 168 5.11 -14.65 -3.27
N HIS A 169 5.71 -14.03 -4.28
CA HIS A 169 6.85 -14.59 -5.02
C HIS A 169 8.17 -13.83 -4.77
N ARG A 170 8.25 -13.09 -3.67
CA ARG A 170 9.50 -12.45 -3.29
C ARG A 170 10.60 -13.51 -3.12
N ASP A 171 11.79 -13.24 -3.67
CA ASP A 171 12.95 -14.13 -3.65
C ASP A 171 12.73 -15.48 -4.38
N GLU A 172 11.70 -15.58 -5.24
CA GLU A 172 11.46 -16.74 -6.09
C GLU A 172 11.86 -16.46 -7.54
N VAL A 173 12.34 -17.48 -8.22
CA VAL A 173 12.57 -17.46 -9.67
C VAL A 173 11.39 -18.19 -10.33
N LEU A 174 10.64 -17.47 -11.15
CA LEU A 174 9.46 -18.01 -11.84
C LEU A 174 9.81 -18.45 -13.26
N GLU A 175 9.27 -19.58 -13.68
CA GLU A 175 9.39 -20.03 -15.07
C GLU A 175 8.50 -19.20 -16.00
N GLY A 176 8.96 -18.93 -17.23
CA GLY A 176 8.26 -18.07 -18.16
C GLY A 176 6.86 -18.56 -18.58
N ASP A 177 6.61 -19.86 -18.55
CA ASP A 177 5.32 -20.47 -18.84
C ASP A 177 4.28 -20.31 -17.71
N GLN A 178 4.71 -19.92 -16.52
CA GLN A 178 3.82 -19.57 -15.40
C GLN A 178 3.21 -18.17 -15.55
N LEU A 179 3.74 -17.33 -16.43
CA LEU A 179 3.33 -15.93 -16.58
C LEU A 179 2.29 -15.76 -17.69
N PRO A 180 1.33 -14.82 -17.54
CA PRO A 180 1.17 -13.89 -16.43
C PRO A 180 0.46 -14.52 -15.22
N LEU A 181 0.90 -14.22 -14.01
CA LEU A 181 0.19 -14.50 -12.77
C LEU A 181 -0.79 -13.36 -12.46
N ARG A 182 -2.07 -13.72 -12.23
CA ARG A 182 -3.12 -12.75 -11.91
C ARG A 182 -3.77 -13.14 -10.60
N TYR A 183 -3.76 -12.19 -9.63
CA TYR A 183 -4.25 -12.43 -8.29
C TYR A 183 -5.28 -11.38 -7.89
N THR A 184 -6.21 -11.79 -7.04
CA THR A 184 -7.17 -10.92 -6.37
C THR A 184 -7.30 -11.34 -4.92
N ALA A 185 -7.58 -10.39 -4.04
CA ALA A 185 -7.89 -10.65 -2.64
C ALA A 185 -8.75 -9.52 -2.08
N PHE A 186 -9.45 -9.84 -1.00
CA PHE A 186 -10.12 -8.87 -0.14
C PHE A 186 -9.37 -8.74 1.20
N THR A 187 -9.29 -7.51 1.70
CA THR A 187 -8.76 -7.20 3.05
C THR A 187 -9.56 -6.08 3.68
#